data_d207966815ba3b2a9dc3eaaf89282429
#
_entry.id   d207966815ba3b2a9dc3eaaf89282429
#
_cell.length_a   1.000
_cell.length_b   1.000
_cell.length_c   1.000
_cell.angle_alpha   90.00
_cell.angle_beta   90.00
_cell.angle_gamma   90.00
#
_symmetry.space_group_name_H-M   'P 1'
#
loop_
_entity.id
_entity.type
_entity.pdbx_description
1 polymer ?
#
loop_
_entity_poly.entity_id
_entity_poly.type
_entity_poly.pdbx_seq_one_letter_code
_entity_poly.pdbx_strand_id
1 'polypeptide(L)'
;IKPFAAIDTSMNLTVYATFTVADSAVNTVTVLLDCFSDLTNDQRGIMAATWTNGTVGMNMFTYGSHFVKIESGKKLKFLLQIKGTQFRFLSYGSLTEWKNIPNYAANKTVDRSLILGASWTTASGEITDGKARFFNGTVYDFQVFDTALTDAQITTLMEAN
;
A
#
# COMPACT_ATOMS: atom_id res chain seq x y z
N ILE A 1 13.92 5.63 1.56
CA ILE A 1 13.52 5.30 0.16
C ILE A 1 13.27 6.63 -0.53
N LYS A 2 13.74 6.81 -1.77
CA LYS A 2 13.55 8.05 -2.52
C LYS A 2 12.07 8.45 -2.52
N PRO A 3 11.71 9.73 -2.37
CA PRO A 3 10.34 10.16 -2.54
C PRO A 3 9.83 9.69 -3.90
N PHE A 4 8.58 9.22 -3.94
CA PHE A 4 7.96 8.90 -5.22
C PHE A 4 7.92 10.17 -6.07
N ALA A 5 8.50 10.11 -7.26
CA ALA A 5 8.27 11.12 -8.27
C ALA A 5 6.78 11.16 -8.65
N ALA A 6 6.37 12.18 -9.39
CA ALA A 6 5.01 12.26 -9.92
C ALA A 6 4.57 10.93 -10.53
N ILE A 7 3.34 10.50 -10.26
CA ILE A 7 2.75 9.40 -11.00
C ILE A 7 2.39 9.93 -12.37
N ASP A 8 3.22 9.62 -13.32
CA ASP A 8 3.06 9.98 -14.72
C ASP A 8 3.04 8.71 -15.59
N THR A 9 2.99 8.91 -16.91
CA THR A 9 2.98 7.81 -17.87
C THR A 9 4.27 6.97 -17.87
N SER A 10 5.35 7.46 -17.24
CA SER A 10 6.64 6.76 -17.14
C SER A 10 6.76 5.91 -15.87
N MET A 11 5.88 6.08 -14.89
CA MET A 11 5.97 5.38 -13.63
C MET A 11 5.71 3.89 -13.79
N ASN A 12 6.66 3.08 -13.33
CA ASN A 12 6.52 1.65 -13.20
C ASN A 12 6.98 1.25 -11.80
N LEU A 13 6.13 0.53 -11.09
CA LEU A 13 6.38 0.18 -9.69
C LEU A 13 5.72 -1.15 -9.36
N THR A 14 6.40 -1.99 -8.58
CA THR A 14 5.77 -3.08 -7.85
C THR A 14 6.16 -2.98 -6.39
N VAL A 15 5.18 -2.99 -5.51
CA VAL A 15 5.37 -3.09 -4.05
C VAL A 15 4.81 -4.43 -3.59
N TYR A 16 5.62 -5.17 -2.86
CA TYR A 16 5.25 -6.47 -2.31
C TYR A 16 5.58 -6.54 -0.83
N ALA A 17 4.72 -7.15 -0.04
CA ALA A 17 4.98 -7.45 1.36
C ALA A 17 4.34 -8.77 1.79
N THR A 18 5.00 -9.48 2.71
CA THR A 18 4.39 -10.55 3.50
C THR A 18 4.41 -10.17 4.98
N PHE A 19 3.30 -10.38 5.66
CA PHE A 19 3.12 -9.93 7.04
C PHE A 19 2.08 -10.75 7.78
N THR A 20 2.09 -10.66 9.11
CA THR A 20 0.99 -11.09 9.99
C THR A 20 0.47 -9.87 10.75
N VAL A 21 -0.81 -9.90 11.11
CA VAL A 21 -1.44 -8.88 11.95
C VAL A 21 -1.61 -9.47 13.34
N ALA A 22 -1.26 -8.72 14.39
CA ALA A 22 -1.48 -9.16 15.76
C ALA A 22 -2.99 -9.25 16.07
N ASP A 23 -3.40 -10.19 16.89
CA ASP A 23 -4.81 -10.39 17.26
C ASP A 23 -5.45 -9.14 17.86
N SER A 24 -4.70 -8.38 18.64
CA SER A 24 -5.14 -7.11 19.21
C SER A 24 -5.36 -6.01 18.16
N ALA A 25 -4.84 -6.17 16.94
CA ALA A 25 -5.00 -5.23 15.83
C ALA A 25 -6.12 -5.63 14.86
N VAL A 26 -6.69 -6.82 14.99
CA VAL A 26 -7.88 -7.20 14.25
C VAL A 26 -9.03 -6.26 14.64
N ASN A 27 -9.72 -5.69 13.67
CA ASN A 27 -10.77 -4.68 13.87
C ASN A 27 -10.25 -3.30 14.35
N THR A 28 -8.98 -3.01 14.23
CA THR A 28 -8.42 -1.66 14.44
C THR A 28 -7.76 -1.15 13.17
N VAL A 29 -7.56 0.17 13.08
CA VAL A 29 -6.84 0.76 11.96
C VAL A 29 -5.38 0.90 12.32
N THR A 30 -4.53 0.07 11.71
CA THR A 30 -3.07 0.16 11.81
C THR A 30 -2.47 0.18 10.40
N VAL A 31 -1.40 0.92 10.18
CA VAL A 31 -0.90 1.18 8.83
C VAL A 31 0.34 0.34 8.53
N LEU A 32 0.22 -0.53 7.53
CA LEU A 32 1.33 -1.34 7.03
C LEU A 32 2.32 -0.49 6.24
N LEU A 33 1.83 0.33 5.32
CA LEU A 33 2.64 1.25 4.54
C LEU A 33 1.85 2.50 4.18
N ASP A 34 2.55 3.62 4.04
CA ASP A 34 1.96 4.91 3.70
C ASP A 34 2.92 5.80 2.91
N CYS A 35 2.44 6.41 1.86
CA CYS A 35 3.08 7.50 1.14
C CYS A 35 2.08 8.58 0.70
N PHE A 36 1.08 8.87 1.54
CA PHE A 36 0.11 9.92 1.28
C PHE A 36 0.72 11.32 1.35
N SER A 37 0.40 12.17 0.39
CA SER A 37 0.92 13.53 0.33
C SER A 37 0.10 14.56 1.11
N ASP A 38 -1.19 14.31 1.36
CA ASP A 38 -2.04 15.23 2.13
C ASP A 38 -3.24 14.52 2.77
N LEU A 39 -3.55 14.91 4.00
CA LEU A 39 -4.64 14.34 4.79
C LEU A 39 -5.96 15.13 4.63
N THR A 40 -5.92 16.31 4.03
CA THR A 40 -7.06 17.22 4.13
C THR A 40 -8.02 17.21 2.95
N ASN A 41 -7.58 17.02 1.71
CA ASN A 41 -8.48 17.01 0.56
C ASN A 41 -7.96 16.32 -0.72
N ASP A 42 -6.71 15.89 -0.74
CA ASP A 42 -6.07 15.37 -1.93
C ASP A 42 -5.38 14.04 -1.60
N GLN A 43 -6.20 13.00 -1.47
CA GLN A 43 -5.73 11.65 -1.14
C GLN A 43 -4.85 11.10 -2.27
N ARG A 44 -3.64 11.65 -2.38
CA ARG A 44 -2.65 11.28 -3.36
C ARG A 44 -1.66 10.37 -2.72
N GLY A 45 -1.51 9.21 -3.25
CA GLY A 45 -0.51 8.27 -2.78
C GLY A 45 -1.10 6.89 -2.51
N ILE A 46 -0.35 6.11 -1.80
CA ILE A 46 -0.65 4.69 -1.52
C ILE A 46 -0.67 4.52 -0.01
N MET A 47 -1.70 3.91 0.51
CA MET A 47 -1.76 3.45 1.89
C MET A 47 -2.32 2.03 1.93
N ALA A 48 -1.63 1.12 2.63
CA ALA A 48 -2.19 -0.17 3.00
C ALA A 48 -2.32 -0.25 4.52
N ALA A 49 -3.50 -0.62 5.00
CA ALA A 49 -3.85 -0.60 6.42
C ALA A 49 -4.80 -1.74 6.79
N THR A 50 -4.83 -2.09 8.08
CA THR A 50 -5.93 -2.86 8.65
C THR A 50 -7.14 -1.96 8.86
N TRP A 51 -8.33 -2.55 8.87
CA TRP A 51 -9.57 -1.80 9.05
C TRP A 51 -10.44 -2.42 10.15
N THR A 52 -11.39 -1.63 10.66
CA THR A 52 -12.28 -2.02 11.76
C THR A 52 -13.23 -3.17 11.45
N ASN A 53 -13.31 -3.59 10.19
CA ASN A 53 -14.10 -4.74 9.74
C ASN A 53 -13.28 -6.05 9.65
N GLY A 54 -12.09 -6.08 10.22
CA GLY A 54 -11.21 -7.26 10.20
C GLY A 54 -10.61 -7.58 8.83
N THR A 55 -10.42 -6.57 7.99
CA THR A 55 -9.76 -6.72 6.69
C THR A 55 -8.50 -5.89 6.60
N VAL A 56 -7.61 -6.24 5.67
CA VAL A 56 -6.58 -5.34 5.17
C VAL A 56 -7.13 -4.69 3.90
N GLY A 57 -7.02 -3.39 3.84
CA GLY A 57 -7.45 -2.60 2.70
C GLY A 57 -6.32 -1.73 2.16
N MET A 58 -6.55 -1.19 1.00
CA MET A 58 -5.68 -0.25 0.33
C MET A 58 -6.48 0.99 -0.07
N ASN A 59 -5.91 2.15 0.19
CA ASN A 59 -6.34 3.40 -0.43
C ASN A 59 -5.27 3.84 -1.41
N MET A 60 -5.69 4.11 -2.62
CA MET A 60 -4.84 4.67 -3.66
C MET A 60 -5.62 5.73 -4.42
N PHE A 61 -5.22 7.00 -4.32
CA PHE A 61 -5.82 8.12 -5.04
C PHE A 61 -7.35 8.15 -4.99
N THR A 62 -7.98 8.06 -3.85
CA THR A 62 -9.44 7.93 -3.66
C THR A 62 -10.04 6.55 -4.00
N TYR A 63 -9.29 5.65 -4.60
CA TYR A 63 -9.73 4.27 -4.75
C TYR A 63 -9.46 3.51 -3.45
N GLY A 64 -10.52 3.16 -2.75
CA GLY A 64 -10.46 2.30 -1.57
C GLY A 64 -10.91 0.88 -1.91
N SER A 65 -10.18 -0.12 -1.47
CA SER A 65 -10.56 -1.53 -1.61
C SER A 65 -10.07 -2.35 -0.43
N HIS A 66 -10.92 -3.23 0.07
CA HIS A 66 -10.53 -4.29 0.99
C HIS A 66 -10.11 -5.50 0.18
N PHE A 67 -8.94 -6.07 0.43
CA PHE A 67 -8.38 -7.10 -0.43
C PHE A 67 -8.05 -8.42 0.27
N VAL A 68 -8.07 -8.48 1.60
CA VAL A 68 -7.92 -9.73 2.34
C VAL A 68 -8.55 -9.65 3.72
N LYS A 69 -9.19 -10.75 4.15
CA LYS A 69 -9.66 -10.92 5.52
C LYS A 69 -8.48 -11.28 6.43
N ILE A 70 -8.42 -10.66 7.60
CA ILE A 70 -7.40 -10.96 8.60
C ILE A 70 -7.82 -12.25 9.31
N GLU A 71 -6.94 -13.24 9.32
CA GLU A 71 -7.04 -14.45 10.12
C GLU A 71 -5.87 -14.48 11.09
N SER A 72 -6.15 -14.75 12.37
CA SER A 72 -5.15 -14.80 13.42
C SER A 72 -3.96 -15.69 13.05
N GLY A 73 -2.75 -15.15 13.22
CA GLY A 73 -1.50 -15.87 12.94
C GLY A 73 -1.23 -16.20 11.46
N LYS A 74 -2.18 -15.94 10.57
CA LYS A 74 -2.00 -16.25 9.15
C LYS A 74 -1.12 -15.23 8.47
N LYS A 75 -0.12 -15.72 7.73
CA LYS A 75 0.69 -14.86 6.87
C LYS A 75 -0.15 -14.36 5.68
N LEU A 76 -0.18 -13.06 5.54
CA LEU A 76 -0.89 -12.35 4.48
C LEU A 76 0.10 -11.81 3.46
N LYS A 77 -0.36 -11.60 2.23
CA LYS A 77 0.41 -11.02 1.14
C LYS A 77 -0.25 -9.74 0.64
N PHE A 78 0.55 -8.72 0.46
CA PHE A 78 0.20 -7.48 -0.23
C PHE A 78 1.00 -7.38 -1.52
N LEU A 79 0.36 -7.01 -2.60
CA LEU A 79 1.01 -6.66 -3.84
C LEU A 79 0.24 -5.53 -4.52
N LEU A 80 0.95 -4.50 -4.91
CA LEU A 80 0.45 -3.41 -5.73
C LEU A 80 1.40 -3.21 -6.90
N GLN A 81 0.84 -3.02 -8.08
CA GLN A 81 1.58 -2.62 -9.27
C GLN A 81 1.02 -1.32 -9.84
N ILE A 82 1.93 -0.46 -10.29
CA ILE A 82 1.62 0.71 -11.11
C ILE A 82 2.37 0.57 -12.44
N LYS A 83 1.69 0.85 -13.54
CA LYS A 83 2.25 0.87 -14.89
C LYS A 83 1.70 2.09 -15.63
N GLY A 84 2.50 3.12 -15.73
CA GLY A 84 2.05 4.41 -16.23
C GLY A 84 0.87 4.95 -15.44
N THR A 85 -0.25 5.17 -16.10
CA THR A 85 -1.50 5.65 -15.48
C THR A 85 -2.44 4.54 -15.03
N GLN A 86 -1.97 3.30 -14.95
CA GLN A 86 -2.77 2.16 -14.54
C GLN A 86 -2.20 1.52 -13.29
N PHE A 87 -3.06 0.85 -12.53
CA PHE A 87 -2.68 0.05 -11.37
C PHE A 87 -3.46 -1.25 -11.31
N ARG A 88 -2.91 -2.22 -10.61
CA ARG A 88 -3.59 -3.45 -10.16
C ARG A 88 -3.01 -3.90 -8.82
N PHE A 89 -3.71 -4.77 -8.15
CA PHE A 89 -3.30 -5.28 -6.84
C PHE A 89 -3.75 -6.73 -6.63
N LEU A 90 -3.14 -7.38 -5.64
CA LEU A 90 -3.57 -8.70 -5.20
C LEU A 90 -4.83 -8.58 -4.33
N SER A 91 -5.91 -9.25 -4.72
CA SER A 91 -7.17 -9.29 -3.99
C SER A 91 -7.60 -10.74 -3.78
N TYR A 92 -7.71 -11.15 -2.51
CA TYR A 92 -8.10 -12.52 -2.14
C TYR A 92 -7.30 -13.62 -2.87
N GLY A 93 -6.01 -13.40 -3.05
CA GLY A 93 -5.10 -14.36 -3.69
C GLY A 93 -5.03 -14.30 -5.22
N SER A 94 -5.80 -13.40 -5.86
CA SER A 94 -5.79 -13.21 -7.31
C SER A 94 -5.42 -11.77 -7.68
N LEU A 95 -4.68 -11.59 -8.77
CA LEU A 95 -4.45 -10.26 -9.34
C LEU A 95 -5.74 -9.70 -9.92
N THR A 96 -6.03 -8.44 -9.61
CA THR A 96 -7.13 -7.71 -10.28
C THR A 96 -6.76 -7.37 -11.71
N GLU A 97 -7.77 -7.05 -12.51
CA GLU A 97 -7.55 -6.38 -13.78
C GLU A 97 -6.89 -5.02 -13.59
N TRP A 98 -6.20 -4.54 -14.63
CA TRP A 98 -5.64 -3.20 -14.65
C TRP A 98 -6.74 -2.14 -14.62
N LYS A 99 -6.62 -1.18 -13.72
CA LYS A 99 -7.54 -0.05 -13.54
C LYS A 99 -6.82 1.27 -13.81
N ASN A 100 -7.53 2.21 -14.40
CA ASN A 100 -6.97 3.53 -14.62
C ASN A 100 -6.89 4.33 -13.30
N ILE A 101 -5.76 4.98 -13.09
CA ILE A 101 -5.61 6.00 -12.05
C ILE A 101 -6.43 7.21 -12.47
N PRO A 102 -7.27 7.81 -11.61
CA PRO A 102 -8.06 8.98 -11.97
C PRO A 102 -7.20 10.14 -12.48
N ASN A 103 -7.63 10.81 -13.53
CA ASN A 103 -6.85 11.85 -14.21
C ASN A 103 -6.36 12.98 -13.30
N TYR A 104 -7.10 13.32 -12.24
CA TYR A 104 -6.68 14.34 -11.29
C TYR A 104 -5.48 13.91 -10.42
N ALA A 105 -5.22 12.62 -10.32
CA ALA A 105 -4.09 12.07 -9.58
C ALA A 105 -2.83 11.89 -10.48
N ALA A 106 -3.04 11.71 -11.79
CA ALA A 106 -2.00 11.32 -12.73
C ALA A 106 -0.88 12.36 -12.96
N ASN A 107 -1.09 13.62 -12.57
CA ASN A 107 -0.12 14.70 -12.82
C ASN A 107 0.37 15.36 -11.52
N LYS A 108 0.24 14.67 -10.39
CA LYS A 108 0.55 15.28 -9.11
C LYS A 108 1.70 14.56 -8.43
N THR A 109 2.67 15.34 -7.97
CA THR A 109 3.85 14.86 -7.27
C THR A 109 3.46 14.32 -5.90
N VAL A 110 3.90 13.12 -5.58
CA VAL A 110 3.90 12.60 -4.22
C VAL A 110 5.28 12.89 -3.64
N ASP A 111 5.40 13.97 -2.90
CA ASP A 111 6.69 14.43 -2.36
C ASP A 111 7.08 13.74 -1.06
N ARG A 112 6.46 12.61 -0.73
CA ARG A 112 6.71 11.89 0.51
C ARG A 112 7.37 10.56 0.27
N SER A 113 8.29 10.23 1.18
CA SER A 113 8.90 8.91 1.23
C SER A 113 7.86 7.87 1.60
N LEU A 114 8.02 6.66 1.06
CA LEU A 114 7.27 5.50 1.53
C LEU A 114 7.71 5.16 2.96
N ILE A 115 6.76 5.12 3.88
CA ILE A 115 6.95 4.66 5.24
C ILE A 115 6.39 3.25 5.38
N LEU A 116 7.16 2.37 5.98
CA LEU A 116 6.73 1.04 6.38
C LEU A 116 6.43 1.02 7.87
N GLY A 117 5.28 0.50 8.25
CA GLY A 117 4.90 0.28 9.64
C GLY A 117 4.29 1.48 10.36
N ALA A 118 4.05 2.60 9.67
CA ALA A 118 3.42 3.77 10.25
C ALA A 118 2.73 4.63 9.19
N SER A 119 1.87 5.56 9.62
CA SER A 119 1.31 6.60 8.75
C SER A 119 1.96 7.96 8.99
N TRP A 120 1.98 8.78 7.95
CA TRP A 120 2.23 10.21 8.08
C TRP A 120 1.07 10.87 8.84
N THR A 121 1.38 11.70 9.83
CA THR A 121 0.35 12.27 10.72
C THR A 121 0.10 13.75 10.51
N THR A 122 0.99 14.43 9.78
CA THR A 122 0.91 15.88 9.54
C THR A 122 1.20 16.23 8.10
N ALA A 123 0.74 17.39 7.65
CA ALA A 123 1.07 17.95 6.35
C ALA A 123 2.58 18.17 6.15
N SER A 124 3.34 18.39 7.23
CA SER A 124 4.81 18.49 7.21
C SER A 124 5.51 17.14 7.04
N GLY A 125 4.77 16.03 7.13
CA GLY A 125 5.36 14.71 7.00
C GLY A 125 6.07 14.19 8.23
N GLU A 126 5.86 14.80 9.37
CA GLU A 126 6.41 14.34 10.64
C GLU A 126 5.50 13.28 11.28
N ILE A 127 6.10 12.22 11.80
CA ILE A 127 5.42 11.27 12.66
C ILE A 127 5.39 11.88 14.06
N THR A 128 4.22 12.38 14.48
CA THR A 128 4.05 12.98 15.79
C THR A 128 3.47 11.98 16.78
N ASP A 129 3.99 11.97 18.01
CA ASP A 129 3.50 11.13 19.09
C ASP A 129 1.99 11.28 19.30
N GLY A 130 1.30 10.16 19.39
CA GLY A 130 -0.12 10.06 19.73
C GLY A 130 -1.08 10.11 18.52
N LYS A 131 -0.60 10.32 17.30
CA LYS A 131 -1.44 10.27 16.09
C LYS A 131 -0.96 9.29 15.02
N ALA A 132 0.26 8.81 15.10
CA ALA A 132 0.76 7.80 14.18
C ALA A 132 -0.01 6.48 14.38
N ARG A 133 -0.50 5.93 13.28
CA ARG A 133 -1.13 4.61 13.26
C ARG A 133 -0.06 3.57 12.97
N PHE A 134 0.65 3.17 14.02
CA PHE A 134 1.69 2.16 13.88
C PHE A 134 1.10 0.81 13.50
N PHE A 135 1.79 0.10 12.63
CA PHE A 135 1.45 -1.27 12.30
C PHE A 135 1.67 -2.16 13.53
N ASN A 136 0.64 -2.94 13.87
CA ASN A 136 0.70 -3.90 14.95
C ASN A 136 0.67 -5.31 14.36
N GLY A 137 1.86 -5.85 14.13
CA GLY A 137 2.09 -7.14 13.49
C GLY A 137 3.55 -7.35 13.17
N THR A 138 3.84 -8.36 12.35
CA THR A 138 5.20 -8.66 11.88
C THR A 138 5.24 -8.57 10.37
N VAL A 139 6.21 -7.83 9.83
CA VAL A 139 6.57 -7.84 8.40
C VAL A 139 7.72 -8.80 8.21
N TYR A 140 7.53 -9.82 7.38
CA TYR A 140 8.55 -10.84 7.09
C TYR A 140 9.37 -10.50 5.85
N ASP A 141 8.70 -9.90 4.86
CA ASP A 141 9.35 -9.48 3.61
C ASP A 141 8.72 -8.19 3.13
N PHE A 142 9.53 -7.30 2.58
CA PHE A 142 9.10 -6.06 1.96
C PHE A 142 10.04 -5.71 0.80
N GLN A 143 9.49 -5.67 -0.40
CA GLN A 143 10.23 -5.43 -1.62
C GLN A 143 9.57 -4.35 -2.46
N VAL A 144 10.39 -3.47 -3.03
CA VAL A 144 9.97 -2.43 -3.96
C VAL A 144 10.81 -2.56 -5.23
N PHE A 145 10.13 -2.73 -6.35
CA PHE A 145 10.73 -2.80 -7.68
C PHE A 145 10.38 -1.55 -8.46
N ASP A 146 11.33 -0.96 -9.16
CA ASP A 146 11.15 0.17 -10.07
C ASP A 146 10.60 -0.26 -11.44
N THR A 147 9.86 -1.34 -11.47
CA THR A 147 9.23 -1.90 -12.66
C THR A 147 7.90 -2.56 -12.31
N ALA A 148 6.99 -2.61 -13.27
CA ALA A 148 5.81 -3.45 -13.19
C ALA A 148 6.21 -4.89 -13.58
N LEU A 149 6.37 -5.76 -12.58
CA LEU A 149 6.72 -7.17 -12.77
C LEU A 149 5.70 -7.88 -13.68
N THR A 150 6.16 -8.82 -14.47
CA THR A 150 5.30 -9.72 -15.26
C THR A 150 4.55 -10.70 -14.35
N ASP A 151 3.47 -11.30 -14.84
CA ASP A 151 2.70 -12.27 -14.06
C ASP A 151 3.55 -13.48 -13.65
N ALA A 152 4.47 -13.94 -14.50
CA ALA A 152 5.41 -15.02 -14.17
C ALA A 152 6.37 -14.63 -13.03
N GLN A 153 6.90 -13.39 -13.05
CA GLN A 153 7.75 -12.89 -11.97
C GLN A 153 6.98 -12.75 -10.66
N ILE A 154 5.72 -12.29 -10.72
CA ILE A 154 4.85 -12.21 -9.54
C ILE A 154 4.59 -13.60 -8.98
N THR A 155 4.27 -14.58 -9.83
CA THR A 155 4.06 -15.96 -9.39
C THR A 155 5.29 -16.48 -8.66
N THR A 156 6.49 -16.33 -9.24
CA THR A 156 7.74 -16.73 -8.61
C THR A 156 7.96 -16.02 -7.26
N LEU A 157 7.70 -14.70 -7.20
CA LEU A 157 7.82 -13.93 -5.97
C LEU A 157 6.85 -14.42 -4.89
N MET A 158 5.63 -14.77 -5.27
CA MET A 158 4.61 -15.26 -4.34
C MET A 158 4.87 -16.68 -3.85
N GLU A 159 5.50 -17.54 -4.66
CA GLU A 159 5.85 -18.90 -4.30
C GLU A 159 7.09 -18.97 -3.37
N ALA A 160 8.00 -18.03 -3.50
CA ALA A 160 9.24 -17.97 -2.71
C ALA A 160 9.03 -17.55 -1.24
N ASN A 161 7.85 -17.04 -0.88
CA ASN A 161 7.54 -16.44 0.42
C ASN A 161 6.24 -17.08 1.01
#